data_90332ca7c5e053d10e780063996a96a5
#
_entry.id   90332ca7c5e053d10e780063996a96a5
#
_cell.length_a   1.000
_cell.length_b   1.000
_cell.length_c   1.000
_cell.angle_alpha   90.00
_cell.angle_beta   90.00
_cell.angle_gamma   90.00
#
_symmetry.space_group_name_H-M   'P 1'
#
loop_
_entity.id
_entity.type
_entity.pdbx_description
1 polymer ?
#
loop_
_entity_poly.entity_id
_entity_poly.type
_entity_poly.pdbx_seq_one_letter_code
_entity_poly.pdbx_strand_id
1 'polypeptide(L)'
;MDKVVHFELPMDDVERAHAFYREAFGWQLNSMPGMGYTLVTTTPTDDNGRPSEIGAINGGMLTRQGPITAPIITIGVEDLDASLKRVEELGGKVAIGRQAVGDMGYSAYFTDPEGNVIGLWQNA
;
A
#
# COMPACT_ATOMS: atom_id res chain seq x y z
N MET A 1 -0.33 -18.75 4.07
CA MET A 1 0.06 -17.60 4.91
C MET A 1 0.19 -16.37 4.05
N ASP A 2 -0.54 -15.32 4.39
CA ASP A 2 -0.53 -14.08 3.63
C ASP A 2 0.64 -13.19 4.09
N LYS A 3 1.31 -12.55 3.14
CA LYS A 3 2.57 -11.84 3.41
C LYS A 3 2.45 -10.35 3.17
N VAL A 4 3.29 -9.58 3.83
CA VAL A 4 3.42 -8.15 3.55
C VAL A 4 4.13 -8.00 2.20
N VAL A 5 3.47 -7.30 1.28
CA VAL A 5 3.98 -7.14 -0.09
C VAL A 5 4.21 -5.68 -0.50
N HIS A 6 3.81 -4.74 0.35
CA HIS A 6 3.78 -3.33 -0.01
C HIS A 6 3.72 -2.49 1.26
N PHE A 7 4.12 -1.24 1.18
CA PHE A 7 3.92 -0.26 2.25
C PHE A 7 3.35 1.02 1.66
N GLU A 8 2.73 1.84 2.49
CA GLU A 8 2.28 3.16 2.06
C GLU A 8 2.70 4.22 3.06
N LEU A 9 3.14 5.37 2.54
CA LEU A 9 3.54 6.53 3.33
C LEU A 9 2.62 7.70 3.00
N PRO A 10 1.84 8.22 3.96
CA PRO A 10 1.05 9.42 3.75
C PRO A 10 1.94 10.65 3.62
N MET A 11 1.51 11.62 2.80
CA MET A 11 2.22 12.88 2.61
C MET A 11 1.22 14.03 2.57
N ASP A 12 1.65 15.20 3.01
CA ASP A 12 0.89 16.45 2.91
C ASP A 12 1.41 17.30 1.74
N ASP A 13 2.72 17.29 1.54
CA ASP A 13 3.41 18.04 0.48
C ASP A 13 4.17 17.05 -0.40
N VAL A 14 3.67 16.86 -1.60
CA VAL A 14 4.19 15.85 -2.54
C VAL A 14 5.67 16.11 -2.87
N GLU A 15 6.00 17.33 -3.25
CA GLU A 15 7.38 17.66 -3.65
C GLU A 15 8.35 17.52 -2.49
N ARG A 16 7.95 17.94 -1.30
CA ARG A 16 8.79 17.83 -0.11
C ARG A 16 9.04 16.36 0.25
N ALA A 17 8.02 15.53 0.21
CA ALA A 17 8.16 14.11 0.50
C ALA A 17 9.05 13.41 -0.54
N HIS A 18 8.83 13.69 -1.82
CA HIS A 18 9.63 13.10 -2.90
C HIS A 18 11.11 13.50 -2.78
N ALA A 19 11.38 14.79 -2.58
CA ALA A 19 12.77 15.26 -2.44
C ALA A 19 13.47 14.60 -1.27
N PHE A 20 12.80 14.50 -0.12
CA PHE A 20 13.38 13.88 1.07
C PHE A 20 13.81 12.44 0.81
N TYR A 21 12.90 11.60 0.35
CA TYR A 21 13.19 10.17 0.19
C TYR A 21 14.14 9.89 -0.98
N ARG A 22 14.07 10.68 -2.03
CA ARG A 22 15.00 10.57 -3.15
C ARG A 22 16.42 10.91 -2.72
N GLU A 23 16.60 11.99 -2.00
CA GLU A 23 17.92 12.44 -1.57
C GLU A 23 18.49 11.61 -0.41
N ALA A 24 17.65 11.26 0.56
CA ALA A 24 18.10 10.52 1.74
C ALA A 24 18.43 9.05 1.44
N PHE A 25 17.66 8.39 0.59
CA PHE A 25 17.74 6.94 0.38
C PHE A 25 17.87 6.50 -1.06
N GLY A 26 17.83 7.43 -2.01
CA GLY A 26 17.97 7.11 -3.43
C GLY A 26 16.75 6.40 -4.03
N TRP A 27 15.58 6.51 -3.40
CA TRP A 27 14.37 5.88 -3.93
C TRP A 27 13.91 6.52 -5.22
N GLN A 28 13.33 5.72 -6.10
CA GLN A 28 12.69 6.20 -7.32
C GLN A 28 11.21 6.44 -7.04
N LEU A 29 10.73 7.63 -7.35
CA LEU A 29 9.38 8.07 -7.03
C LEU A 29 8.69 8.50 -8.32
N ASN A 30 7.65 7.76 -8.72
CA ASN A 30 6.94 8.01 -9.97
C ASN A 30 5.46 8.28 -9.68
N SER A 31 5.03 9.52 -9.90
CA SER A 31 3.63 9.89 -9.74
C SER A 31 2.76 9.22 -10.80
N MET A 32 1.63 8.67 -10.38
CA MET A 32 0.62 8.10 -11.28
C MET A 32 -0.36 9.20 -11.66
N PRO A 33 -0.44 9.58 -12.96
CA PRO A 33 -1.31 10.69 -13.38
C PRO A 33 -2.77 10.45 -13.00
N GLY A 34 -3.39 11.46 -12.39
CA GLY A 34 -4.81 11.44 -12.05
C GLY A 34 -5.22 10.56 -10.88
N MET A 35 -4.28 9.90 -10.20
CA MET A 35 -4.59 8.98 -9.12
C MET A 35 -4.24 9.49 -7.72
N GLY A 36 -3.52 10.61 -7.61
CA GLY A 36 -3.05 11.12 -6.31
C GLY A 36 -2.13 10.14 -5.59
N TYR A 37 -1.42 9.32 -6.34
CA TYR A 37 -0.60 8.23 -5.83
C TYR A 37 0.78 8.26 -6.48
N THR A 38 1.80 7.97 -5.70
CA THR A 38 3.18 7.85 -6.18
C THR A 38 3.66 6.42 -5.97
N LEU A 39 4.20 5.80 -7.02
CA LEU A 39 4.88 4.52 -6.89
C LEU A 39 6.27 4.74 -6.31
N VAL A 40 6.61 3.99 -5.27
CA VAL A 40 7.90 4.05 -4.59
C VAL A 40 8.68 2.79 -4.90
N THR A 41 9.81 2.95 -5.57
CA THR A 41 10.71 1.84 -5.88
C THR A 41 11.93 1.94 -4.98
N THR A 42 12.06 1.00 -4.05
CA THR A 42 13.20 0.92 -3.14
C THR A 42 14.24 -0.07 -3.64
N THR A 43 13.85 -0.94 -4.57
CA THR A 43 14.72 -1.93 -5.20
C THR A 43 14.25 -2.17 -6.64
N PRO A 44 15.18 -2.48 -7.57
CA PRO A 44 14.78 -2.81 -8.93
C PRO A 44 13.75 -3.95 -8.96
N THR A 45 12.89 -3.92 -9.94
CA THR A 45 11.88 -4.97 -10.16
C THR A 45 12.30 -5.90 -11.29
N ASP A 46 11.86 -7.16 -11.22
CA ASP A 46 12.02 -8.12 -12.31
C ASP A 46 10.97 -7.88 -13.41
N ASP A 47 10.99 -8.72 -14.45
CA ASP A 47 10.06 -8.60 -15.58
C ASP A 47 8.60 -8.81 -15.19
N ASN A 48 8.34 -9.38 -14.02
CA ASN A 48 6.99 -9.58 -13.49
C ASN A 48 6.56 -8.47 -12.53
N GLY A 49 7.38 -7.41 -12.39
CA GLY A 49 7.08 -6.30 -11.50
C GLY A 49 7.34 -6.59 -10.02
N ARG A 50 8.09 -7.64 -9.70
CA ARG A 50 8.42 -8.02 -8.32
C ARG A 50 9.79 -7.49 -7.93
N PRO A 51 9.99 -7.15 -6.64
CA PRO A 51 11.32 -6.79 -6.14
C PRO A 51 12.34 -7.87 -6.46
N SER A 52 13.49 -7.48 -7.01
CA SER A 52 14.54 -8.42 -7.40
C SER A 52 15.40 -8.89 -6.23
N GLU A 53 15.39 -8.17 -5.11
CA GLU A 53 16.13 -8.56 -3.92
C GLU A 53 15.23 -9.22 -2.88
N ILE A 54 15.70 -10.32 -2.30
CA ILE A 54 14.97 -11.03 -1.25
C ILE A 54 14.87 -10.13 -0.02
N GLY A 55 13.65 -10.00 0.51
CA GLY A 55 13.39 -9.19 1.71
C GLY A 55 13.11 -7.72 1.44
N ALA A 56 13.35 -7.24 0.22
CA ALA A 56 13.01 -5.88 -0.15
C ALA A 56 11.54 -5.78 -0.59
N ILE A 57 10.90 -4.67 -0.29
CA ILE A 57 9.55 -4.37 -0.75
C ILE A 57 9.48 -2.96 -1.32
N ASN A 58 8.70 -2.80 -2.38
CA ASN A 58 8.37 -1.51 -2.94
C ASN A 58 7.03 -1.04 -2.35
N GLY A 59 6.68 0.21 -2.55
CA GLY A 59 5.49 0.74 -1.93
C GLY A 59 4.89 1.91 -2.69
N GLY A 60 4.19 2.74 -1.96
CA GLY A 60 3.55 3.92 -2.51
C GLY A 60 3.48 5.07 -1.51
N MET A 61 3.17 6.24 -2.02
CA MET A 61 2.85 7.42 -1.24
C MET A 61 1.54 7.99 -1.72
N LEU A 62 0.75 8.48 -0.78
CA LEU A 62 -0.55 9.09 -1.09
C LEU A 62 -0.81 10.23 -0.13
N THR A 63 -1.73 11.10 -0.52
CA THR A 63 -2.12 12.23 0.33
C THR A 63 -2.76 11.72 1.62
N ARG A 64 -2.34 12.30 2.75
CA ARG A 64 -2.93 11.99 4.04
C ARG A 64 -4.41 12.36 4.03
N GLN A 65 -5.27 11.39 4.34
CA GLN A 65 -6.72 11.58 4.27
C GLN A 65 -7.46 10.48 5.03
N GLY A 66 -8.61 10.82 5.62
CA GLY A 66 -9.46 9.85 6.30
C GLY A 66 -8.70 9.00 7.30
N PRO A 67 -8.81 7.68 7.25
CA PRO A 67 -8.07 6.78 8.15
C PRO A 67 -6.59 6.66 7.82
N ILE A 68 -6.14 7.17 6.67
CA ILE A 68 -4.75 7.09 6.21
C ILE A 68 -3.96 8.26 6.77
N THR A 69 -3.42 8.11 7.97
CA THR A 69 -2.74 9.17 8.72
C THR A 69 -1.31 8.83 9.11
N ALA A 70 -0.89 7.57 8.97
CA ALA A 70 0.41 7.06 9.37
C ALA A 70 0.87 5.99 8.37
N PRO A 71 2.14 5.57 8.41
CA PRO A 71 2.61 4.49 7.53
C PRO A 71 1.75 3.24 7.67
N ILE A 72 1.49 2.60 6.53
CA ILE A 72 0.62 1.42 6.43
C ILE A 72 1.40 0.29 5.77
N ILE A 73 1.33 -0.90 6.36
CA ILE A 73 1.78 -2.12 5.69
C ILE A 73 0.60 -2.72 4.93
N THR A 74 0.87 -3.33 3.78
CA THR A 74 -0.16 -3.96 2.94
C THR A 74 0.09 -5.44 2.82
N ILE A 75 -0.94 -6.23 3.07
CA ILE A 75 -0.91 -7.69 3.02
C ILE A 75 -1.51 -8.15 1.69
N GLY A 76 -0.77 -8.96 0.94
CA GLY A 76 -1.27 -9.56 -0.30
C GLY A 76 -2.15 -10.76 0.00
N VAL A 77 -3.35 -10.79 -0.58
CA VAL A 77 -4.33 -11.86 -0.38
C VAL A 77 -4.86 -12.36 -1.71
N GLU A 78 -5.35 -13.59 -1.74
CA GLU A 78 -5.95 -14.17 -2.95
C GLU A 78 -7.39 -13.72 -3.15
N ASP A 79 -8.15 -13.55 -2.06
CA ASP A 79 -9.56 -13.15 -2.09
C ASP A 79 -9.77 -12.04 -1.06
N LEU A 80 -9.83 -10.81 -1.54
CA LEU A 80 -9.91 -9.63 -0.71
C LEU A 80 -11.24 -9.57 0.06
N ASP A 81 -12.34 -9.92 -0.58
CA ASP A 81 -13.66 -9.89 0.06
C ASP A 81 -13.75 -10.92 1.19
N ALA A 82 -13.23 -12.13 0.96
CA ALA A 82 -13.18 -13.17 1.99
C ALA A 82 -12.28 -12.72 3.16
N SER A 83 -11.16 -12.07 2.86
CA SER A 83 -10.25 -11.55 3.89
C SER A 83 -10.91 -10.46 4.74
N LEU A 84 -11.63 -9.53 4.12
CA LEU A 84 -12.36 -8.49 4.85
C LEU A 84 -13.43 -9.08 5.77
N LYS A 85 -14.16 -10.07 5.28
CA LYS A 85 -15.16 -10.76 6.08
C LYS A 85 -14.51 -11.44 7.29
N ARG A 86 -13.40 -12.11 7.07
CA ARG A 86 -12.64 -12.78 8.14
C ARG A 86 -12.12 -11.78 9.17
N VAL A 87 -11.64 -10.63 8.72
CA VAL A 87 -11.21 -9.54 9.61
C VAL A 87 -12.34 -9.12 10.54
N GLU A 88 -13.54 -8.91 10.01
CA GLU A 88 -14.70 -8.53 10.81
C GLU A 88 -15.11 -9.60 11.81
N GLU A 89 -15.09 -10.86 11.41
CA GLU A 89 -15.38 -11.99 12.30
C GLU A 89 -14.43 -12.07 13.49
N LEU A 90 -13.18 -11.62 13.30
CA LEU A 90 -12.14 -11.69 14.31
C LEU A 90 -11.94 -10.39 15.11
N GLY A 91 -12.85 -9.42 14.95
CA GLY A 91 -12.86 -8.21 15.77
C GLY A 91 -12.23 -6.97 15.12
N GLY A 92 -11.79 -7.08 13.88
CA GLY A 92 -11.37 -5.92 13.09
C GLY A 92 -12.56 -5.20 12.46
N LYS A 93 -12.29 -4.11 11.76
CA LYS A 93 -13.32 -3.32 11.08
C LYS A 93 -12.83 -2.91 9.70
N VAL A 94 -13.72 -2.90 8.71
CA VAL A 94 -13.41 -2.33 7.42
C VAL A 94 -13.33 -0.81 7.54
N ALA A 95 -12.19 -0.24 7.18
CA ALA A 95 -11.99 1.21 7.18
C ALA A 95 -12.31 1.81 5.80
N ILE A 96 -11.81 1.19 4.73
CA ILE A 96 -12.15 1.53 3.35
C ILE A 96 -12.38 0.21 2.62
N GLY A 97 -13.58 0.05 2.05
CA GLY A 97 -13.96 -1.17 1.34
C GLY A 97 -13.20 -1.36 0.03
N ARG A 98 -13.45 -2.48 -0.64
CA ARG A 98 -12.81 -2.85 -1.89
C ARG A 98 -12.88 -1.73 -2.94
N GLN A 99 -11.75 -1.41 -3.52
CA GLN A 99 -11.62 -0.44 -4.61
C GLN A 99 -10.78 -1.05 -5.72
N ALA A 100 -11.21 -0.87 -6.96
CA ALA A 100 -10.40 -1.24 -8.10
C ALA A 100 -9.27 -0.23 -8.28
N VAL A 101 -8.07 -0.71 -8.57
CA VAL A 101 -6.90 0.12 -8.85
C VAL A 101 -6.52 -0.12 -10.32
N GLY A 102 -7.17 0.63 -11.21
CA GLY A 102 -7.03 0.43 -12.66
C GLY A 102 -7.27 -1.03 -13.02
N ASP A 103 -6.40 -1.57 -13.87
CA ASP A 103 -6.43 -2.98 -14.28
C ASP A 103 -5.48 -3.86 -13.44
N MET A 104 -4.81 -3.27 -12.44
CA MET A 104 -3.76 -3.95 -11.68
C MET A 104 -4.30 -4.87 -10.59
N GLY A 105 -5.41 -4.50 -9.97
CA GLY A 105 -5.97 -5.27 -8.87
C GLY A 105 -6.93 -4.47 -8.02
N TYR A 106 -7.07 -4.90 -6.76
CA TYR A 106 -8.01 -4.32 -5.81
C TYR A 106 -7.32 -4.04 -4.49
N SER A 107 -7.71 -2.94 -3.86
CA SER A 107 -7.22 -2.56 -2.55
C SER A 107 -8.36 -2.36 -1.57
N ALA A 108 -8.04 -2.49 -0.29
CA ALA A 108 -8.94 -2.17 0.81
C ALA A 108 -8.10 -1.86 2.04
N TYR A 109 -8.74 -1.30 3.05
CA TYR A 109 -8.09 -1.01 4.34
C TYR A 109 -9.00 -1.47 5.47
N PHE A 110 -8.40 -2.01 6.50
CA PHE A 110 -9.11 -2.38 7.70
C PHE A 110 -8.39 -1.86 8.94
N THR A 111 -9.10 -1.79 10.04
CA THR A 111 -8.52 -1.49 11.35
C THR A 111 -8.48 -2.78 12.14
N ASP A 112 -7.30 -3.15 12.65
CA ASP A 112 -7.16 -4.33 13.49
C ASP A 112 -7.71 -4.07 14.91
N PRO A 113 -7.83 -5.09 15.77
CA PRO A 113 -8.33 -4.90 17.13
C PRO A 113 -7.51 -3.97 18.02
N GLU A 114 -6.29 -3.64 17.61
CA GLU A 114 -5.40 -2.69 18.32
C GLU A 114 -5.44 -1.29 17.75
N GLY A 115 -6.33 -1.03 16.77
CA GLY A 115 -6.49 0.29 16.19
C GLY A 115 -5.52 0.62 15.05
N ASN A 116 -4.73 -0.34 14.57
CA ASN A 116 -3.84 -0.12 13.43
C ASN A 116 -4.60 -0.21 12.12
N VAL A 117 -4.34 0.73 11.23
CA VAL A 117 -4.87 0.67 9.86
C VAL A 117 -3.91 -0.13 8.99
N ILE A 118 -4.42 -1.16 8.34
CA ILE A 118 -3.66 -2.09 7.52
C ILE A 118 -4.28 -2.15 6.13
N GLY A 119 -3.45 -2.24 5.11
CA GLY A 119 -3.90 -2.38 3.73
C GLY A 119 -4.01 -3.83 3.29
N LEU A 120 -4.92 -4.08 2.37
CA LEU A 120 -5.04 -5.36 1.66
C LEU A 120 -4.88 -5.13 0.17
N TRP A 121 -4.26 -6.09 -0.50
CA TRP A 121 -4.09 -6.07 -1.95
C TRP A 121 -4.40 -7.44 -2.54
N GLN A 122 -5.18 -7.42 -3.64
CA GLN A 122 -5.45 -8.60 -4.45
C GLN A 122 -5.08 -8.26 -5.90
N ASN A 123 -4.26 -9.08 -6.52
CA ASN A 123 -3.94 -8.92 -7.94
C ASN A 123 -5.17 -9.18 -8.80
N ALA A 124 -5.24 -8.48 -9.91
CA ALA A 124 -6.30 -8.68 -10.90
C ALA A 124 -6.33 -10.10 -11.44
#